data_a110b8628df40ffd3f6700e6abaab40b
#
_entry.id   a110b8628df40ffd3f6700e6abaab40b
#
_cell.length_a   1.000
_cell.length_b   1.000
_cell.length_c   1.000
_cell.angle_alpha   90.00
_cell.angle_beta   90.00
_cell.angle_gamma   90.00
#
_symmetry.space_group_name_H-M   'P 1'
#
loop_
_entity.id
_entity.type
_entity.pdbx_description
1 polymer ?
#
loop_
_entity_poly.entity_id
_entity_poly.type
_entity_poly.pdbx_seq_one_letter_code
_entity_poly.pdbx_strand_id
1 'polypeptide(L)'
;MKSSRVLLAVGLFAVAGTAHPLSIQFNYDYDGGFFSGLNESRKGVLTAAAAYFENRISDNLLAITSGGGNNFTARFDRPDNDTEVLIQNYSIAANTIEIFVGARDLGSSTLGQGGPGSYSINGTPSYFNSTTRRGQGTVSGPLATDFATWGGVITFDSNSNWYFDPDTTTSESFSGFDLFSVALHELGHVLGYGTSASWDNQISGSSFTGANSIGVYGGNVPLFDDAHWQNALTSTINGVGTQEVAMDPTISAGTRKIFTDLDNAGLADIGWELTAVPVPAALYLFGTGMLALFGFSRRKSSGL
;
A
#
# COMPACT_ATOMS: atom_id res chain seq x y z
N MET A 1 28.85 -60.51 -2.59
CA MET A 1 28.64 -59.40 -3.52
C MET A 1 27.68 -58.39 -2.87
N LYS A 2 28.18 -57.24 -2.40
CA LYS A 2 27.34 -56.15 -1.80
C LYS A 2 27.13 -55.08 -2.88
N SER A 3 25.91 -54.91 -3.34
CA SER A 3 25.53 -53.87 -4.29
C SER A 3 25.29 -52.55 -3.55
N SER A 4 26.15 -51.59 -3.75
CA SER A 4 25.95 -50.21 -3.29
C SER A 4 24.96 -49.49 -4.23
N ARG A 5 23.83 -49.03 -3.70
CA ARG A 5 22.91 -48.13 -4.41
C ARG A 5 23.38 -46.71 -4.18
N VAL A 6 23.80 -46.04 -5.25
CA VAL A 6 24.08 -44.60 -5.27
C VAL A 6 22.75 -43.90 -5.46
N LEU A 7 22.31 -43.12 -4.45
CA LEU A 7 21.18 -42.18 -4.58
C LEU A 7 21.70 -40.90 -5.26
N LEU A 8 21.22 -40.64 -6.46
CA LEU A 8 21.45 -39.36 -7.14
C LEU A 8 20.42 -38.36 -6.63
N ALA A 9 20.84 -37.39 -5.82
CA ALA A 9 20.00 -36.28 -5.44
C ALA A 9 20.02 -35.23 -6.57
N VAL A 10 18.91 -35.09 -7.29
CA VAL A 10 18.71 -34.01 -8.25
C VAL A 10 18.30 -32.76 -7.46
N GLY A 11 19.23 -31.84 -7.30
CA GLY A 11 18.95 -30.53 -6.75
C GLY A 11 18.14 -29.69 -7.75
N LEU A 12 16.89 -29.41 -7.44
CA LEU A 12 16.10 -28.41 -8.16
C LEU A 12 16.63 -27.01 -7.75
N PHE A 13 17.42 -26.39 -8.62
CA PHE A 13 17.76 -24.98 -8.48
C PHE A 13 16.53 -24.18 -8.94
N ALA A 14 15.74 -23.68 -8.00
CA ALA A 14 14.80 -22.61 -8.27
C ALA A 14 15.63 -21.36 -8.63
N VAL A 15 15.56 -20.93 -9.87
CA VAL A 15 16.05 -19.61 -10.28
C VAL A 15 15.09 -18.60 -9.63
N ALA A 16 15.50 -18.05 -8.50
CA ALA A 16 14.81 -16.87 -7.95
C ALA A 16 15.03 -15.73 -8.96
N GLY A 17 14.00 -15.41 -9.73
CA GLY A 17 13.97 -14.16 -10.49
C GLY A 17 14.22 -13.02 -9.50
N THR A 18 15.10 -12.08 -9.85
CA THR A 18 15.26 -10.85 -9.08
C THR A 18 13.94 -10.09 -9.17
N ALA A 19 13.11 -10.19 -8.14
CA ALA A 19 11.97 -9.31 -8.00
C ALA A 19 12.53 -7.88 -7.90
N HIS A 20 12.20 -7.03 -8.87
CA HIS A 20 12.45 -5.61 -8.74
C HIS A 20 11.37 -5.09 -7.77
N PRO A 21 11.74 -4.46 -6.66
CA PRO A 21 10.76 -3.94 -5.73
C PRO A 21 9.85 -2.91 -6.43
N LEU A 22 8.59 -2.85 -6.02
CA LEU A 22 7.69 -1.77 -6.40
C LEU A 22 8.34 -0.43 -6.05
N SER A 23 8.17 0.57 -6.92
CA SER A 23 8.63 1.93 -6.70
C SER A 23 7.47 2.92 -6.85
N ILE A 24 7.19 3.67 -5.81
CA ILE A 24 6.21 4.76 -5.82
C ILE A 24 6.98 6.08 -6.02
N GLN A 25 6.78 6.71 -7.17
CA GLN A 25 7.49 7.93 -7.55
C GLN A 25 6.55 9.12 -7.47
N PHE A 26 6.94 10.17 -6.75
CA PHE A 26 6.18 11.40 -6.64
C PHE A 26 6.63 12.43 -7.66
N ASN A 27 5.67 12.94 -8.41
CA ASN A 27 5.84 14.04 -9.35
C ASN A 27 5.28 15.33 -8.72
N TYR A 28 6.11 16.35 -8.62
CA TYR A 28 5.81 17.62 -7.95
C TYR A 28 5.54 18.77 -8.93
N ASP A 29 5.33 18.50 -10.22
CA ASP A 29 5.11 19.53 -11.24
C ASP A 29 3.89 20.41 -10.96
N TYR A 30 2.96 19.89 -10.16
CA TYR A 30 1.71 20.57 -9.79
C TYR A 30 1.55 20.67 -8.27
N ASP A 31 2.64 20.91 -7.53
CA ASP A 31 2.62 20.86 -6.07
C ASP A 31 2.02 22.10 -5.39
N GLY A 32 1.75 23.17 -6.16
CA GLY A 32 1.24 24.44 -5.62
C GLY A 32 2.23 25.14 -4.66
N GLY A 33 3.51 24.75 -4.68
CA GLY A 33 4.53 25.26 -3.75
C GLY A 33 4.52 24.58 -2.37
N PHE A 34 3.67 23.56 -2.19
CA PHE A 34 3.54 22.89 -0.88
C PHE A 34 4.75 22.02 -0.53
N PHE A 35 5.41 21.43 -1.53
CA PHE A 35 6.57 20.55 -1.38
C PHE A 35 7.86 21.14 -1.97
N SER A 36 7.86 22.37 -2.47
CA SER A 36 9.00 22.99 -3.14
C SER A 36 9.57 24.20 -2.38
N GLY A 37 10.72 24.69 -2.82
CA GLY A 37 11.40 25.83 -2.19
C GLY A 37 11.79 25.54 -0.74
N LEU A 38 11.33 26.34 0.20
CA LEU A 38 11.63 26.17 1.63
C LEU A 38 10.97 24.93 2.25
N ASN A 39 10.06 24.27 1.51
CA ASN A 39 9.28 23.14 1.96
C ASN A 39 9.79 21.77 1.46
N GLU A 40 10.96 21.73 0.83
CA GLU A 40 11.57 20.49 0.28
C GLU A 40 11.66 19.34 1.31
N SER A 41 11.87 19.64 2.58
CA SER A 41 11.94 18.63 3.64
C SER A 41 10.66 17.83 3.81
N ARG A 42 9.49 18.37 3.41
CA ARG A 42 8.19 17.68 3.45
C ARG A 42 8.15 16.46 2.54
N LYS A 43 8.95 16.43 1.46
CA LYS A 43 9.07 15.28 0.55
C LYS A 43 9.54 14.02 1.27
N GLY A 44 10.36 14.16 2.32
CA GLY A 44 10.80 13.04 3.13
C GLY A 44 9.66 12.28 3.78
N VAL A 45 8.59 12.97 4.17
CA VAL A 45 7.39 12.35 4.75
C VAL A 45 6.68 11.46 3.72
N LEU A 46 6.54 11.95 2.48
CA LEU A 46 5.94 11.15 1.39
C LEU A 46 6.80 9.94 1.04
N THR A 47 8.13 10.12 1.01
CA THR A 47 9.07 9.01 0.78
C THR A 47 8.93 7.93 1.87
N ALA A 48 8.78 8.32 3.14
CA ALA A 48 8.57 7.39 4.23
C ALA A 48 7.21 6.65 4.10
N ALA A 49 6.15 7.35 3.68
CA ALA A 49 4.84 6.75 3.43
C ALA A 49 4.88 5.77 2.25
N ALA A 50 5.56 6.12 1.15
CA ALA A 50 5.75 5.22 0.00
C ALA A 50 6.52 3.96 0.39
N ALA A 51 7.60 4.11 1.16
CA ALA A 51 8.42 2.99 1.64
C ALA A 51 7.61 1.96 2.45
N TYR A 52 6.52 2.36 3.09
CA TYR A 52 5.63 1.42 3.75
C TYR A 52 5.09 0.37 2.79
N PHE A 53 4.59 0.79 1.63
CA PHE A 53 4.01 -0.09 0.61
C PHE A 53 5.09 -0.77 -0.23
N GLU A 54 6.14 -0.05 -0.62
CA GLU A 54 7.27 -0.58 -1.41
C GLU A 54 7.95 -1.79 -0.73
N ASN A 55 8.02 -1.77 0.59
CA ASN A 55 8.60 -2.87 1.38
C ASN A 55 7.64 -4.04 1.61
N ARG A 56 6.36 -3.92 1.24
CA ARG A 56 5.32 -4.93 1.50
C ARG A 56 4.72 -5.52 0.26
N ILE A 57 4.57 -4.75 -0.80
CA ILE A 57 3.98 -5.21 -2.06
C ILE A 57 5.06 -5.92 -2.89
N SER A 58 4.78 -7.16 -3.28
CA SER A 58 5.70 -8.00 -4.06
C SER A 58 5.28 -8.21 -5.50
N ASP A 59 4.20 -7.58 -5.92
CA ASP A 59 3.69 -7.65 -7.30
C ASP A 59 4.70 -7.15 -8.32
N ASN A 60 4.64 -7.72 -9.53
CA ASN A 60 5.44 -7.30 -10.67
C ASN A 60 4.55 -6.59 -11.69
N LEU A 61 4.62 -5.26 -11.73
CA LEU A 61 3.87 -4.45 -12.66
C LEU A 61 4.61 -4.31 -14.00
N LEU A 62 3.98 -4.72 -15.10
CA LEU A 62 4.53 -4.50 -16.44
C LEU A 62 4.63 -3.00 -16.76
N ALA A 63 5.64 -2.64 -17.56
CA ALA A 63 5.78 -1.29 -18.09
C ALA A 63 4.61 -0.92 -19.01
N ILE A 64 4.28 0.36 -19.03
CA ILE A 64 3.41 0.97 -20.06
C ILE A 64 4.34 1.70 -21.03
N THR A 65 4.37 1.27 -22.30
CA THR A 65 5.26 1.87 -23.29
C THR A 65 4.46 2.38 -24.48
N SER A 66 4.40 3.68 -24.64
CA SER A 66 3.81 4.31 -25.83
C SER A 66 4.80 4.35 -26.99
N GLY A 67 4.31 4.18 -28.23
CA GLY A 67 5.10 4.17 -29.45
C GLY A 67 4.68 3.08 -30.43
N GLY A 68 5.17 3.15 -31.68
CA GLY A 68 4.87 2.12 -32.69
C GLY A 68 3.38 1.94 -33.02
N GLY A 69 2.59 3.00 -32.92
CA GLY A 69 1.13 2.95 -33.13
C GLY A 69 0.32 2.68 -31.84
N ASN A 70 0.98 2.41 -30.73
CA ASN A 70 0.35 2.30 -29.41
C ASN A 70 0.46 3.63 -28.68
N ASN A 71 -0.60 4.04 -28.00
CA ASN A 71 -0.64 5.28 -27.23
C ASN A 71 -1.35 5.05 -25.91
N PHE A 72 -0.71 5.49 -24.83
CA PHE A 72 -1.32 5.63 -23.52
C PHE A 72 -1.37 7.12 -23.17
N THR A 73 -2.55 7.61 -22.83
CA THR A 73 -2.75 8.97 -22.33
C THR A 73 -3.17 8.89 -20.88
N ALA A 74 -2.31 9.37 -19.98
CA ALA A 74 -2.66 9.54 -18.59
C ALA A 74 -3.58 10.75 -18.41
N ARG A 75 -4.57 10.64 -17.53
CA ARG A 75 -5.56 11.68 -17.25
C ARG A 75 -5.79 11.79 -15.76
N PHE A 76 -5.71 12.99 -15.23
CA PHE A 76 -5.94 13.31 -13.82
C PHE A 76 -6.25 14.79 -13.63
N ASP A 77 -6.82 15.16 -12.50
CA ASP A 77 -7.00 16.56 -12.10
C ASP A 77 -5.79 17.03 -11.29
N ARG A 78 -5.28 18.23 -11.59
CA ARG A 78 -4.11 18.80 -10.91
C ARG A 78 -4.35 18.93 -9.41
N PRO A 79 -3.41 18.50 -8.58
CA PRO A 79 -3.58 18.61 -7.13
C PRO A 79 -3.58 20.05 -6.61
N ASP A 80 -3.01 21.01 -7.35
CA ASP A 80 -2.94 22.42 -6.92
C ASP A 80 -4.16 23.26 -7.27
N ASN A 81 -4.94 22.89 -8.29
CA ASN A 81 -6.03 23.75 -8.77
C ASN A 81 -7.22 23.04 -9.41
N ASP A 82 -7.25 21.70 -9.37
CA ASP A 82 -8.37 20.89 -9.87
C ASP A 82 -8.63 20.97 -11.38
N THR A 83 -7.67 21.42 -12.18
CA THR A 83 -7.82 21.42 -13.63
C THR A 83 -7.33 20.12 -14.26
N GLU A 84 -8.06 19.62 -15.25
CA GLU A 84 -7.71 18.36 -15.92
C GLU A 84 -6.39 18.46 -16.68
N VAL A 85 -5.57 17.40 -16.55
CA VAL A 85 -4.33 17.19 -17.30
C VAL A 85 -4.44 15.93 -18.14
N LEU A 86 -3.98 16.02 -19.40
CA LEU A 86 -3.84 14.90 -20.33
C LEU A 86 -2.38 14.82 -20.78
N ILE A 87 -1.69 13.76 -20.37
CA ILE A 87 -0.31 13.51 -20.82
C ILE A 87 -0.36 12.43 -21.90
N GLN A 88 -0.25 12.87 -23.16
CA GLN A 88 -0.28 11.97 -24.31
C GLN A 88 1.05 11.24 -24.53
N ASN A 89 1.00 10.05 -25.10
CA ASN A 89 2.18 9.20 -25.34
C ASN A 89 2.99 8.92 -24.08
N TYR A 90 2.30 8.84 -22.95
CA TYR A 90 2.95 8.63 -21.66
C TYR A 90 3.48 7.20 -21.55
N SER A 91 4.60 7.03 -20.87
CA SER A 91 5.20 5.74 -20.62
C SER A 91 5.61 5.64 -19.15
N ILE A 92 5.34 4.50 -18.54
CA ILE A 92 5.63 4.21 -17.14
C ILE A 92 6.55 2.99 -17.10
N ALA A 93 7.61 3.06 -16.34
CA ALA A 93 8.54 1.94 -16.17
C ALA A 93 7.86 0.73 -15.49
N ALA A 94 8.44 -0.45 -15.67
CA ALA A 94 8.00 -1.63 -14.93
C ALA A 94 8.17 -1.38 -13.41
N ASN A 95 7.27 -1.95 -12.63
CA ASN A 95 7.24 -1.83 -11.17
C ASN A 95 7.22 -0.38 -10.64
N THR A 96 6.73 0.57 -11.43
CA THR A 96 6.61 1.97 -11.05
C THR A 96 5.15 2.38 -11.00
N ILE A 97 4.79 3.09 -9.93
CA ILE A 97 3.53 3.82 -9.78
C ILE A 97 3.90 5.30 -9.64
N GLU A 98 3.44 6.14 -10.57
CA GLU A 98 3.75 7.57 -10.57
C GLU A 98 2.60 8.37 -10.01
N ILE A 99 2.85 9.21 -9.01
CA ILE A 99 1.82 9.95 -8.29
C ILE A 99 2.10 11.45 -8.40
N PHE A 100 1.19 12.18 -9.02
CA PHE A 100 1.21 13.64 -9.01
C PHE A 100 0.68 14.13 -7.66
N VAL A 101 1.48 14.93 -6.97
CA VAL A 101 1.18 15.34 -5.60
C VAL A 101 1.29 16.85 -5.43
N GLY A 102 0.37 17.42 -4.67
CA GLY A 102 0.36 18.84 -4.36
C GLY A 102 -0.64 19.19 -3.27
N ALA A 103 -0.96 20.47 -3.18
CA ALA A 103 -1.93 20.94 -2.20
C ALA A 103 -2.74 22.11 -2.74
N ARG A 104 -4.01 22.17 -2.31
CA ARG A 104 -4.93 23.29 -2.46
C ARG A 104 -5.82 23.38 -1.23
N ASP A 105 -6.64 24.40 -1.16
CA ASP A 105 -7.70 24.48 -0.15
C ASP A 105 -8.75 23.40 -0.44
N LEU A 106 -8.90 22.45 0.48
CA LEU A 106 -9.91 21.38 0.44
C LEU A 106 -11.10 21.66 1.36
N GLY A 107 -11.13 22.83 1.98
CA GLY A 107 -12.14 23.22 2.96
C GLY A 107 -11.82 22.73 4.38
N SER A 108 -12.74 22.96 5.31
CA SER A 108 -12.46 22.84 6.74
C SER A 108 -12.45 21.42 7.30
N SER A 109 -12.83 20.41 6.51
CA SER A 109 -13.03 19.05 7.03
C SER A 109 -12.26 17.94 6.26
N THR A 110 -11.62 18.29 5.14
CA THR A 110 -10.90 17.34 4.30
C THR A 110 -9.41 17.62 4.39
N LEU A 111 -8.64 16.62 4.82
CA LEU A 111 -7.18 16.72 4.98
C LEU A 111 -6.45 16.30 3.72
N GLY A 112 -6.97 15.31 3.00
CA GLY A 112 -6.41 14.79 1.78
C GLY A 112 -7.48 14.24 0.84
N GLN A 113 -7.10 14.04 -0.40
CA GLN A 113 -7.84 13.32 -1.42
C GLN A 113 -6.85 12.56 -2.28
N GLY A 114 -7.02 11.24 -2.38
CA GLY A 114 -6.17 10.37 -3.20
C GLY A 114 -6.99 9.46 -4.09
N GLY A 115 -6.43 9.08 -5.24
CA GLY A 115 -7.05 8.09 -6.10
C GLY A 115 -6.22 7.75 -7.32
N PRO A 116 -6.51 6.60 -7.96
CA PRO A 116 -5.85 6.23 -9.21
C PRO A 116 -6.24 7.20 -10.33
N GLY A 117 -5.27 7.53 -11.17
CA GLY A 117 -5.55 8.34 -12.36
C GLY A 117 -6.33 7.55 -13.40
N SER A 118 -7.21 8.24 -14.12
CA SER A 118 -7.87 7.68 -15.28
C SER A 118 -6.94 7.68 -16.50
N TYR A 119 -7.35 7.05 -17.60
CA TYR A 119 -6.53 6.96 -18.81
C TYR A 119 -7.36 6.67 -20.05
N SER A 120 -6.76 6.87 -21.21
CA SER A 120 -7.22 6.30 -22.46
C SER A 120 -6.10 5.57 -23.18
N ILE A 121 -6.48 4.50 -23.90
CA ILE A 121 -5.54 3.63 -24.62
C ILE A 121 -5.99 3.56 -26.09
N ASN A 122 -5.04 3.77 -27.00
CA ASN A 122 -5.19 3.48 -28.41
C ASN A 122 -4.05 2.55 -28.84
N GLY A 123 -4.38 1.46 -29.54
CA GLY A 123 -3.37 0.49 -29.97
C GLY A 123 -3.93 -0.90 -30.23
N THR A 124 -3.06 -1.89 -30.26
CA THR A 124 -3.46 -3.29 -30.46
C THR A 124 -4.22 -3.86 -29.27
N PRO A 125 -5.08 -4.90 -29.45
CA PRO A 125 -5.73 -5.57 -28.33
C PRO A 125 -4.74 -6.12 -27.28
N SER A 126 -3.57 -6.58 -27.71
CA SER A 126 -2.51 -7.04 -26.78
C SER A 126 -1.97 -5.90 -25.94
N TYR A 127 -1.73 -4.75 -26.57
CA TYR A 127 -1.29 -3.54 -25.85
C TYR A 127 -2.34 -3.07 -24.84
N PHE A 128 -3.61 -3.03 -25.25
CA PHE A 128 -4.71 -2.69 -24.35
C PHE A 128 -4.71 -3.61 -23.12
N ASN A 129 -4.67 -4.93 -23.32
CA ASN A 129 -4.69 -5.90 -22.22
C ASN A 129 -3.45 -5.79 -21.30
N SER A 130 -2.25 -5.64 -21.88
CA SER A 130 -1.02 -5.50 -21.09
C SER A 130 -0.99 -4.20 -20.28
N THR A 131 -1.48 -3.10 -20.85
CA THR A 131 -1.49 -1.77 -20.24
C THR A 131 -2.52 -1.69 -19.10
N THR A 132 -3.73 -2.22 -19.31
CA THR A 132 -4.78 -2.19 -18.28
C THR A 132 -4.46 -3.08 -17.10
N ARG A 133 -3.89 -4.25 -17.34
CA ARG A 133 -3.60 -5.23 -16.28
C ARG A 133 -2.22 -5.09 -15.68
N ARG A 134 -1.27 -4.55 -16.40
CA ARG A 134 0.13 -4.46 -15.99
C ARG A 134 0.72 -5.77 -15.44
N GLY A 135 0.27 -6.92 -15.95
CA GLY A 135 0.70 -8.24 -15.50
C GLY A 135 -0.18 -8.87 -14.42
N GLN A 136 -1.12 -8.12 -13.87
CA GLN A 136 -2.04 -8.59 -12.84
C GLN A 136 -3.21 -9.41 -13.45
N GLY A 137 -4.06 -9.96 -12.60
CA GLY A 137 -5.21 -10.77 -12.98
C GLY A 137 -6.34 -9.96 -13.62
N THR A 138 -7.57 -10.19 -13.19
CA THR A 138 -8.73 -9.45 -13.71
C THR A 138 -8.96 -8.19 -12.89
N VAL A 139 -8.72 -7.02 -13.50
CA VAL A 139 -8.72 -5.71 -12.81
C VAL A 139 -10.00 -4.89 -13.01
N SER A 140 -10.99 -5.39 -13.76
CA SER A 140 -12.20 -4.61 -14.05
C SER A 140 -13.44 -5.48 -14.21
N GLY A 141 -14.60 -4.86 -14.01
CA GLY A 141 -15.91 -5.50 -14.13
C GLY A 141 -16.26 -6.41 -12.95
N PRO A 142 -17.38 -7.15 -13.05
CA PRO A 142 -17.92 -7.94 -11.93
C PRO A 142 -17.09 -9.16 -11.54
N LEU A 143 -16.06 -9.49 -12.31
CA LEU A 143 -15.12 -10.57 -12.04
C LEU A 143 -13.73 -10.06 -11.66
N ALA A 144 -13.59 -8.77 -11.37
CA ALA A 144 -12.33 -8.23 -10.89
C ALA A 144 -11.99 -8.83 -9.53
N THR A 145 -10.77 -9.37 -9.44
CA THR A 145 -10.19 -9.94 -8.22
C THR A 145 -8.82 -9.35 -7.94
N ASP A 146 -8.40 -8.40 -8.80
CA ASP A 146 -7.06 -7.85 -8.79
C ASP A 146 -7.09 -6.36 -9.11
N PHE A 147 -5.99 -5.66 -8.89
CA PHE A 147 -5.87 -4.25 -9.17
C PHE A 147 -4.53 -3.93 -9.82
N ALA A 148 -4.55 -2.97 -10.74
CA ALA A 148 -3.35 -2.39 -11.32
C ALA A 148 -3.61 -0.92 -11.62
N THR A 149 -2.65 -0.07 -11.31
CA THR A 149 -2.69 1.35 -11.65
C THR A 149 -1.41 1.77 -12.36
N TRP A 150 -1.51 2.77 -13.24
CA TRP A 150 -0.36 3.46 -13.80
C TRP A 150 0.25 4.44 -12.79
N GLY A 151 -0.61 4.96 -11.91
CA GLY A 151 -0.34 6.01 -10.97
C GLY A 151 -1.63 6.68 -10.56
N GLY A 152 -1.50 7.89 -10.07
CA GLY A 152 -2.66 8.65 -9.62
C GLY A 152 -2.29 10.04 -9.14
N VAL A 153 -3.16 10.59 -8.30
CA VAL A 153 -3.01 11.93 -7.74
C VAL A 153 -3.28 11.90 -6.24
N ILE A 154 -2.54 12.72 -5.51
CA ILE A 154 -2.82 13.02 -4.10
C ILE A 154 -2.82 14.53 -3.93
N THR A 155 -3.88 15.05 -3.34
CA THR A 155 -4.02 16.45 -2.96
C THR A 155 -4.14 16.56 -1.45
N PHE A 156 -3.32 17.39 -0.84
CA PHE A 156 -3.42 17.71 0.59
C PHE A 156 -4.11 19.07 0.79
N ASP A 157 -4.74 19.24 1.94
CA ASP A 157 -5.28 20.56 2.30
C ASP A 157 -4.14 21.54 2.62
N SER A 158 -4.08 22.67 1.90
CA SER A 158 -3.03 23.67 2.06
C SER A 158 -3.15 24.47 3.35
N ASN A 159 -4.34 24.49 3.97
CA ASN A 159 -4.68 25.34 5.12
C ASN A 159 -4.62 24.61 6.47
N SER A 160 -4.50 23.30 6.44
CA SER A 160 -4.42 22.50 7.67
C SER A 160 -3.13 22.72 8.43
N ASN A 161 -3.21 22.63 9.75
CA ASN A 161 -2.03 22.67 10.62
C ASN A 161 -1.33 21.30 10.60
N TRP A 162 -0.35 21.15 9.72
CA TRP A 162 0.36 19.91 9.51
C TRP A 162 1.54 19.71 10.46
N TYR A 163 1.73 18.45 10.88
CA TYR A 163 2.95 17.94 11.47
C TYR A 163 3.74 17.15 10.41
N PHE A 164 5.04 17.45 10.27
CA PHE A 164 5.92 16.89 9.27
C PHE A 164 7.07 16.12 9.94
N ASP A 165 6.94 14.81 10.02
CA ASP A 165 8.00 13.96 10.53
C ASP A 165 8.07 12.64 9.74
N PRO A 166 9.18 12.40 9.03
CA PRO A 166 9.40 11.17 8.28
C PRO A 166 9.86 10.00 9.16
N ASP A 167 10.27 10.25 10.41
CA ASP A 167 10.75 9.20 11.31
C ASP A 167 9.58 8.54 12.05
N THR A 168 9.20 7.35 11.59
CA THR A 168 8.11 6.57 12.19
C THR A 168 8.57 5.70 13.34
N THR A 169 9.86 5.71 13.69
CA THR A 169 10.44 4.87 14.76
C THR A 169 10.45 5.55 16.12
N THR A 170 10.31 6.87 16.15
CA THR A 170 10.21 7.68 17.38
C THR A 170 8.76 7.96 17.74
N SER A 171 8.50 8.17 19.01
CA SER A 171 7.17 8.49 19.54
C SER A 171 7.28 9.79 20.35
N GLU A 172 7.03 10.90 19.67
CA GLU A 172 6.96 12.22 20.28
C GLU A 172 5.54 12.76 20.31
N SER A 173 5.30 13.62 21.30
CA SER A 173 4.04 14.37 21.34
C SER A 173 4.10 15.53 20.35
N PHE A 174 3.10 15.65 19.50
CA PHE A 174 2.96 16.72 18.54
C PHE A 174 1.55 17.31 18.53
N SER A 175 1.40 18.45 17.89
CA SER A 175 0.13 19.09 17.61
C SER A 175 -0.05 19.26 16.10
N GLY A 176 -1.28 19.27 15.63
CA GLY A 176 -1.56 19.29 14.20
C GLY A 176 -1.85 17.90 13.64
N PHE A 177 -2.13 17.85 12.35
CA PHE A 177 -2.45 16.62 11.65
C PHE A 177 -1.16 15.98 11.10
N ASP A 178 -0.99 14.71 11.32
CA ASP A 178 0.20 13.98 10.86
C ASP A 178 0.16 13.73 9.35
N LEU A 179 1.02 14.43 8.59
CA LEU A 179 1.06 14.29 7.13
C LEU A 179 1.40 12.86 6.72
N PHE A 180 2.22 12.15 7.48
CA PHE A 180 2.57 10.76 7.20
C PHE A 180 1.33 9.86 7.22
N SER A 181 0.49 9.97 8.24
CA SER A 181 -0.75 9.19 8.37
C SER A 181 -1.74 9.47 7.23
N VAL A 182 -1.92 10.75 6.90
CA VAL A 182 -2.80 11.13 5.77
C VAL A 182 -2.20 10.67 4.44
N ALA A 183 -0.88 10.77 4.26
CA ALA A 183 -0.24 10.26 3.04
C ALA A 183 -0.38 8.74 2.88
N LEU A 184 -0.29 7.96 3.97
CA LEU A 184 -0.57 6.53 3.94
C LEU A 184 -2.02 6.24 3.53
N HIS A 185 -2.98 6.97 4.07
CA HIS A 185 -4.39 6.85 3.75
C HIS A 185 -4.64 7.11 2.25
N GLU A 186 -4.17 8.24 1.75
CA GLU A 186 -4.36 8.63 0.35
C GLU A 186 -3.63 7.69 -0.61
N LEU A 187 -2.44 7.20 -0.24
CA LEU A 187 -1.76 6.14 -0.99
C LEU A 187 -2.58 4.86 -1.05
N GLY A 188 -3.28 4.49 0.03
CA GLY A 188 -4.21 3.37 0.03
C GLY A 188 -5.28 3.50 -1.06
N HIS A 189 -5.88 4.70 -1.21
CA HIS A 189 -6.84 4.98 -2.28
C HIS A 189 -6.22 4.91 -3.68
N VAL A 190 -5.00 5.43 -3.87
CA VAL A 190 -4.27 5.29 -5.14
C VAL A 190 -3.99 3.82 -5.46
N LEU A 191 -3.74 3.01 -4.45
CA LEU A 191 -3.54 1.56 -4.57
C LEU A 191 -4.84 0.75 -4.67
N GLY A 192 -5.98 1.40 -4.84
CA GLY A 192 -7.26 0.73 -5.15
C GLY A 192 -8.19 0.52 -3.97
N TYR A 193 -7.81 0.90 -2.77
CA TYR A 193 -8.66 0.81 -1.59
C TYR A 193 -9.85 1.75 -1.73
N GLY A 194 -11.07 1.22 -1.74
CA GLY A 194 -12.28 2.00 -1.96
C GLY A 194 -12.44 2.61 -3.36
N THR A 195 -11.55 2.29 -4.31
CA THR A 195 -11.53 2.91 -5.64
C THR A 195 -11.40 1.90 -6.79
N SER A 196 -11.26 0.62 -6.49
CA SER A 196 -11.08 -0.44 -7.47
C SER A 196 -12.33 -1.30 -7.64
N ALA A 197 -12.53 -1.87 -8.83
CA ALA A 197 -13.61 -2.81 -9.08
C ALA A 197 -13.49 -4.08 -8.22
N SER A 198 -12.27 -4.51 -7.87
CA SER A 198 -12.04 -5.64 -6.96
C SER A 198 -12.46 -5.34 -5.53
N TRP A 199 -12.40 -4.07 -5.09
CA TRP A 199 -12.97 -3.62 -3.83
C TRP A 199 -14.50 -3.62 -3.88
N ASP A 200 -15.09 -2.95 -4.88
CA ASP A 200 -16.53 -2.81 -5.03
C ASP A 200 -17.25 -4.16 -5.08
N ASN A 201 -16.63 -5.16 -5.73
CA ASN A 201 -17.16 -6.52 -5.84
C ASN A 201 -17.26 -7.26 -4.49
N GLN A 202 -16.61 -6.76 -3.46
CA GLN A 202 -16.61 -7.34 -2.12
C GLN A 202 -17.47 -6.56 -1.12
N ILE A 203 -18.20 -5.54 -1.59
CA ILE A 203 -19.19 -4.82 -0.77
C ILE A 203 -20.51 -5.57 -0.75
N SER A 204 -21.07 -5.77 0.42
CA SER A 204 -22.39 -6.34 0.63
C SER A 204 -23.16 -5.53 1.68
N GLY A 205 -24.11 -4.73 1.23
CA GLY A 205 -24.78 -3.74 2.08
C GLY A 205 -23.76 -2.73 2.60
N SER A 206 -23.68 -2.52 3.90
CA SER A 206 -22.72 -1.64 4.56
C SER A 206 -21.51 -2.38 5.12
N SER A 207 -21.09 -3.46 4.48
CA SER A 207 -19.98 -4.29 4.97
C SER A 207 -19.09 -4.76 3.83
N PHE A 208 -17.80 -4.88 4.11
CA PHE A 208 -16.82 -5.51 3.24
C PHE A 208 -16.68 -6.99 3.56
N THR A 209 -16.61 -7.83 2.53
CA THR A 209 -16.66 -9.30 2.63
C THR A 209 -15.39 -9.98 2.13
N GLY A 210 -14.30 -9.26 1.99
CA GLY A 210 -13.02 -9.80 1.58
C GLY A 210 -12.51 -10.86 2.55
N ALA A 211 -12.02 -11.97 2.03
CA ALA A 211 -11.69 -13.14 2.83
C ALA A 211 -10.56 -12.90 3.83
N ASN A 212 -9.54 -12.13 3.44
CA ASN A 212 -8.42 -11.77 4.33
C ASN A 212 -8.90 -10.83 5.44
N SER A 213 -9.70 -9.82 5.10
CA SER A 213 -10.29 -8.88 6.05
C SER A 213 -11.23 -9.58 7.05
N ILE A 214 -12.06 -10.50 6.57
CA ILE A 214 -12.89 -11.36 7.44
C ILE A 214 -12.01 -12.18 8.39
N GLY A 215 -10.91 -12.73 7.90
CA GLY A 215 -9.98 -13.51 8.71
C GLY A 215 -9.33 -12.71 9.85
N VAL A 216 -9.03 -11.45 9.61
CA VAL A 216 -8.43 -10.54 10.61
C VAL A 216 -9.49 -10.01 11.58
N TYR A 217 -10.64 -9.57 11.07
CA TYR A 217 -11.70 -8.94 11.87
C TYR A 217 -12.58 -9.95 12.63
N GLY A 218 -12.73 -11.14 12.08
CA GLY A 218 -13.59 -12.19 12.64
C GLY A 218 -15.04 -12.20 12.13
N GLY A 219 -15.33 -11.47 11.06
CA GLY A 219 -16.64 -11.37 10.42
C GLY A 219 -16.63 -10.35 9.30
N ASN A 220 -17.79 -10.05 8.69
CA ASN A 220 -17.89 -8.99 7.70
C ASN A 220 -17.48 -7.66 8.34
N VAL A 221 -16.58 -6.92 7.68
CA VAL A 221 -16.03 -5.68 8.22
C VAL A 221 -17.01 -4.52 7.95
N PRO A 222 -17.46 -3.79 8.97
CA PRO A 222 -18.37 -2.68 8.75
C PRO A 222 -17.66 -1.52 8.03
N LEU A 223 -18.39 -0.92 7.07
CA LEU A 223 -17.95 0.25 6.31
C LEU A 223 -18.64 1.51 6.81
N PHE A 224 -17.93 2.65 6.78
CA PHE A 224 -18.49 3.97 6.99
C PHE A 224 -19.23 4.45 5.73
N ASP A 225 -18.59 4.27 4.59
CA ASP A 225 -19.10 4.47 3.24
C ASP A 225 -18.49 3.37 2.33
N ASP A 226 -18.68 3.49 1.02
CA ASP A 226 -18.20 2.45 0.10
C ASP A 226 -16.65 2.41 -0.04
N ALA A 227 -15.93 3.36 0.58
CA ALA A 227 -14.47 3.50 0.42
C ALA A 227 -13.68 3.35 1.74
N HIS A 228 -14.33 3.41 2.90
CA HIS A 228 -13.66 3.48 4.19
C HIS A 228 -14.19 2.46 5.19
N TRP A 229 -13.31 1.97 6.06
CA TRP A 229 -13.74 1.24 7.24
C TRP A 229 -14.61 2.10 8.15
N GLN A 230 -15.48 1.45 8.92
CA GLN A 230 -16.26 2.13 9.96
C GLN A 230 -15.34 2.91 10.89
N ASN A 231 -15.71 4.17 11.19
CA ASN A 231 -14.96 5.06 12.07
C ASN A 231 -14.71 4.40 13.45
N ALA A 232 -13.55 4.66 14.02
CA ALA A 232 -13.08 4.11 15.30
C ALA A 232 -12.92 2.58 15.35
N LEU A 233 -12.90 1.89 14.21
CA LEU A 233 -12.50 0.48 14.14
C LEU A 233 -11.04 0.36 14.55
N THR A 234 -10.72 -0.71 15.29
CA THR A 234 -9.35 -0.98 15.73
C THR A 234 -8.87 -2.36 15.24
N SER A 235 -7.58 -2.45 14.94
CA SER A 235 -6.92 -3.70 14.60
C SER A 235 -5.49 -3.72 15.13
N THR A 236 -4.85 -4.87 15.09
CA THR A 236 -3.46 -5.03 15.51
C THR A 236 -2.48 -4.49 14.46
N ILE A 237 -1.23 -4.28 14.88
CA ILE A 237 -0.10 -3.98 13.99
C ILE A 237 0.87 -5.14 14.11
N ASN A 238 1.02 -5.92 13.03
CA ASN A 238 1.84 -7.15 13.02
C ASN A 238 1.46 -8.11 14.16
N GLY A 239 0.17 -8.26 14.45
CA GLY A 239 -0.35 -9.11 15.51
C GLY A 239 -0.14 -8.60 16.94
N VAL A 240 0.36 -7.37 17.12
CA VAL A 240 0.71 -6.81 18.44
C VAL A 240 0.05 -5.46 18.67
N GLY A 241 -0.42 -5.23 19.90
CA GLY A 241 -1.10 -3.97 20.26
C GLY A 241 -2.40 -3.77 19.50
N THR A 242 -2.98 -2.61 19.64
CA THR A 242 -4.16 -2.18 18.86
C THR A 242 -4.05 -0.71 18.53
N GLN A 243 -4.44 -0.36 17.32
CA GLN A 243 -4.56 1.00 16.83
C GLN A 243 -5.87 1.13 16.05
N GLU A 244 -6.41 2.32 15.99
CA GLU A 244 -7.48 2.64 15.05
C GLU A 244 -6.97 2.47 13.62
N VAL A 245 -7.77 1.84 12.76
CA VAL A 245 -7.39 1.54 11.37
C VAL A 245 -7.01 2.82 10.61
N ALA A 246 -6.07 2.72 9.67
CA ALA A 246 -5.63 3.87 8.90
C ALA A 246 -6.64 4.27 7.82
N MET A 247 -7.40 3.30 7.30
CA MET A 247 -8.38 3.52 6.23
C MET A 247 -9.80 3.80 6.77
N ASP A 248 -9.95 4.32 8.00
CA ASP A 248 -11.17 4.99 8.41
C ASP A 248 -11.17 6.47 7.94
N PRO A 249 -12.33 7.15 7.90
CA PRO A 249 -12.41 8.47 7.28
C PRO A 249 -11.87 9.62 8.14
N THR A 250 -11.34 9.36 9.33
CA THR A 250 -10.98 10.43 10.28
C THR A 250 -9.62 10.25 10.94
N ILE A 251 -8.98 11.36 11.26
CA ILE A 251 -7.78 11.40 12.11
C ILE A 251 -7.86 12.62 13.02
N SER A 252 -7.47 12.45 14.28
CA SER A 252 -7.36 13.56 15.23
C SER A 252 -5.98 14.21 15.18
N ALA A 253 -5.93 15.53 15.41
CA ALA A 253 -4.66 16.23 15.61
C ALA A 253 -3.87 15.60 16.77
N GLY A 254 -2.55 15.50 16.63
CA GLY A 254 -1.67 14.85 17.59
C GLY A 254 -1.71 13.30 17.56
N THR A 255 -2.33 12.72 16.54
CA THR A 255 -2.42 11.27 16.35
C THR A 255 -1.66 10.85 15.10
N ARG A 256 -0.84 9.80 15.21
CA ARG A 256 -0.23 9.08 14.08
C ARG A 256 -0.93 7.74 13.90
N LYS A 257 -1.32 7.43 12.66
CA LYS A 257 -1.85 6.13 12.26
C LYS A 257 -0.92 5.49 11.24
N ILE A 258 -0.69 4.20 11.38
CA ILE A 258 -0.05 3.37 10.36
C ILE A 258 -1.04 2.30 9.91
N PHE A 259 -0.81 1.67 8.77
CA PHE A 259 -1.66 0.58 8.33
C PHE A 259 -1.62 -0.56 9.35
N THR A 260 -2.81 -0.98 9.78
CA THR A 260 -3.02 -2.10 10.67
C THR A 260 -3.08 -3.42 9.89
N ASP A 261 -3.20 -4.53 10.60
CA ASP A 261 -3.38 -5.85 9.97
C ASP A 261 -4.67 -5.90 9.16
N LEU A 262 -5.72 -5.17 9.57
CA LEU A 262 -6.98 -5.07 8.82
C LEU A 262 -6.83 -4.24 7.54
N ASP A 263 -6.10 -3.13 7.59
CA ASP A 263 -5.82 -2.31 6.41
C ASP A 263 -5.00 -3.10 5.37
N ASN A 264 -3.99 -3.84 5.83
CA ASN A 264 -3.20 -4.73 4.96
C ASN A 264 -4.05 -5.88 4.39
N ALA A 265 -4.96 -6.44 5.16
CA ALA A 265 -5.88 -7.47 4.68
C ALA A 265 -6.79 -6.95 3.56
N GLY A 266 -7.26 -5.70 3.65
CA GLY A 266 -8.03 -5.03 2.60
C GLY A 266 -7.24 -4.89 1.29
N LEU A 267 -5.96 -4.53 1.36
CA LEU A 267 -5.08 -4.52 0.17
C LEU A 267 -4.91 -5.92 -0.44
N ALA A 268 -4.73 -6.94 0.40
CA ALA A 268 -4.63 -8.32 -0.07
C ALA A 268 -5.93 -8.81 -0.72
N ASP A 269 -7.08 -8.39 -0.22
CA ASP A 269 -8.39 -8.75 -0.78
C ASP A 269 -8.65 -8.14 -2.15
N ILE A 270 -8.01 -7.03 -2.49
CA ILE A 270 -8.12 -6.41 -3.82
C ILE A 270 -7.03 -6.85 -4.79
N GLY A 271 -6.18 -7.81 -4.38
CA GLY A 271 -5.25 -8.52 -5.24
C GLY A 271 -3.77 -8.21 -5.02
N TRP A 272 -3.40 -7.25 -4.15
CA TRP A 272 -1.99 -7.02 -3.88
C TRP A 272 -1.35 -8.20 -3.13
N GLU A 273 -0.22 -8.69 -3.65
CA GLU A 273 0.60 -9.71 -3.02
C GLU A 273 1.47 -9.08 -1.93
N LEU A 274 1.09 -9.27 -0.66
CA LEU A 274 1.83 -8.69 0.46
C LEU A 274 2.84 -9.68 1.02
N THR A 275 4.10 -9.26 1.11
CA THR A 275 5.13 -10.00 1.87
C THR A 275 4.84 -9.88 3.36
N ALA A 276 4.90 -11.01 4.07
CA ALA A 276 4.89 -10.97 5.52
C ALA A 276 6.07 -10.12 6.00
N VAL A 277 5.79 -9.12 6.85
CA VAL A 277 6.88 -8.34 7.47
C VAL A 277 7.76 -9.31 8.23
N PRO A 278 9.08 -9.40 7.96
CA PRO A 278 9.95 -10.31 8.69
C PRO A 278 9.85 -10.02 10.18
N VAL A 279 9.33 -10.97 10.94
CA VAL A 279 9.33 -10.86 12.41
C VAL A 279 10.80 -10.73 12.82
N PRO A 280 11.19 -9.69 13.58
CA PRO A 280 12.57 -9.50 13.95
C PRO A 280 13.14 -10.81 14.54
N ALA A 281 14.29 -11.26 14.04
CA ALA A 281 14.95 -12.49 14.49
C ALA A 281 15.11 -12.54 16.04
N ALA A 282 15.07 -11.37 16.69
CA ALA A 282 15.04 -11.23 18.13
C ALA A 282 13.88 -11.99 18.81
N LEU A 283 12.69 -12.07 18.18
CA LEU A 283 11.56 -12.83 18.73
C LEU A 283 11.83 -14.34 18.71
N TYR A 284 12.44 -14.84 17.63
CA TYR A 284 12.86 -16.26 17.55
C TYR A 284 13.98 -16.56 18.53
N LEU A 285 14.96 -15.64 18.66
CA LEU A 285 16.06 -15.77 19.64
C LEU A 285 15.56 -15.69 21.08
N PHE A 286 14.61 -14.82 21.38
CA PHE A 286 13.98 -14.72 22.71
C PHE A 286 13.18 -16.00 23.02
N GLY A 287 12.36 -16.48 22.09
CA GLY A 287 11.59 -17.74 22.25
C GLY A 287 12.49 -18.95 22.47
N THR A 288 13.54 -19.09 21.68
CA THR A 288 14.52 -20.19 21.82
C THR A 288 15.36 -20.06 23.12
N GLY A 289 15.72 -18.83 23.51
CA GLY A 289 16.40 -18.53 24.74
C GLY A 289 15.57 -18.90 25.97
N MET A 290 14.28 -18.59 26.00
CA MET A 290 13.34 -18.98 27.04
C MET A 290 13.20 -20.50 27.13
N LEU A 291 13.04 -21.19 26.01
CA LEU A 291 12.96 -22.66 25.98
C LEU A 291 14.24 -23.32 26.51
N ALA A 292 15.42 -22.76 26.19
CA ALA A 292 16.68 -23.22 26.74
C ALA A 292 16.75 -23.04 28.28
N LEU A 293 16.34 -21.89 28.80
CA LEU A 293 16.30 -21.61 30.24
C LEU A 293 15.37 -22.59 31.00
N PHE A 294 14.18 -22.87 30.44
CA PHE A 294 13.26 -23.86 31.03
C PHE A 294 13.81 -25.29 30.92
N GLY A 295 14.55 -25.61 29.87
CA GLY A 295 15.21 -26.91 29.68
C GLY A 295 16.31 -27.16 30.72
N PHE A 296 17.09 -26.13 31.08
CA PHE A 296 18.14 -26.23 32.11
C PHE A 296 17.58 -26.31 33.55
N SER A 297 16.44 -25.66 33.82
CA SER A 297 15.84 -25.68 35.19
C SER A 297 15.32 -27.08 35.59
N ARG A 298 14.91 -27.90 34.62
CA ARG A 298 14.44 -29.27 34.89
C ARG A 298 15.53 -30.29 35.14
N ARG A 299 16.80 -30.01 34.78
CA ARG A 299 17.92 -30.94 35.02
C ARG A 299 18.52 -30.91 36.43
N LYS A 300 18.15 -29.94 37.27
CA LYS A 300 18.68 -29.80 38.63
C LYS A 300 17.90 -30.54 39.75
N SER A 301 16.80 -31.25 39.42
CA SER A 301 15.96 -31.89 40.42
C SER A 301 16.02 -33.43 40.46
N SER A 302 17.01 -34.06 39.82
CA SER A 302 17.23 -35.51 39.89
C SER A 302 18.62 -35.86 40.44
N GLY A 303 18.86 -35.44 41.66
CA GLY A 303 20.10 -35.74 42.38
C GLY A 303 19.94 -35.53 43.89
N LEU A 304 19.29 -36.48 44.56
CA LEU A 304 19.41 -36.82 45.98
C LEU A 304 18.84 -38.22 46.16
#